data_3417d247c2cd2a008fc51c0e06807290
#
_entry.id   3417d247c2cd2a008fc51c0e06807290
#
_cell.length_a   1.000
_cell.length_b   1.000
_cell.length_c   1.000
_cell.angle_alpha   90.00
_cell.angle_beta   90.00
_cell.angle_gamma   90.00
#
_symmetry.space_group_name_H-M   'P 1'
#
loop_
_entity.id
_entity.type
_entity.pdbx_description
1 polymer ?
#
loop_
_entity_poly.entity_id
_entity_poly.type
_entity_poly.pdbx_seq_one_letter_code
_entity_poly.pdbx_strand_id
1 'polypeptide(L)'
;MQDIRLATKDRKAAAARLAEILGVRSYYTRVPRCAYKVGKYIIEQDGSITFGEGTDLQPLRKLEAEGLVAPFTIQRPQPAPESPASKPAELTVSLPTTPHTGATLRNLINLVYTRAGLLNKALGTDFWVDRGLTEALQDDACTATVESLLDAVAVYEEVHGKAIRGVTMTPEEIRFSTLPESAGRKRLRAFTELVARMNQQALEQNRVRAKTVNDENEK
;
A
#
# COMPACT_ATOMS: atom_id res chain seq x y z
N MET A 1 -13.95 -1.59 2.15
CA MET A 1 -15.22 -2.28 1.90
C MET A 1 -16.13 -1.29 1.22
N GLN A 2 -16.56 -1.57 0.00
CA GLN A 2 -17.38 -0.65 -0.81
C GLN A 2 -18.84 -1.10 -0.72
N ASP A 3 -19.76 -0.15 -0.73
CA ASP A 3 -21.20 -0.40 -0.72
C ASP A 3 -21.93 0.34 -1.83
N ILE A 4 -22.91 -0.31 -2.41
CA ILE A 4 -23.80 0.23 -3.47
C ILE A 4 -25.22 -0.07 -3.06
N ARG A 5 -26.17 0.84 -3.35
CA ARG A 5 -27.57 0.65 -2.98
C ARG A 5 -28.40 0.04 -4.09
N LEU A 6 -29.31 -0.86 -3.71
CA LEU A 6 -30.36 -1.34 -4.60
C LEU A 6 -31.34 -0.20 -4.95
N ALA A 7 -31.77 -0.16 -6.20
CA ALA A 7 -32.86 0.71 -6.65
C ALA A 7 -34.24 0.11 -6.33
N THR A 8 -34.29 -1.20 -6.08
CA THR A 8 -35.51 -1.94 -5.77
C THR A 8 -35.61 -2.34 -4.30
N LYS A 9 -36.81 -2.43 -3.78
CA LYS A 9 -37.07 -3.01 -2.44
C LYS A 9 -37.04 -4.52 -2.42
N ASP A 10 -37.11 -5.17 -3.59
CA ASP A 10 -37.06 -6.65 -3.69
C ASP A 10 -35.61 -7.17 -3.74
N ARG A 11 -35.05 -7.33 -2.57
CA ARG A 11 -33.71 -7.87 -2.37
C ARG A 11 -33.57 -9.32 -2.87
N LYS A 12 -34.66 -10.10 -2.81
CA LYS A 12 -34.65 -11.50 -3.25
C LYS A 12 -34.52 -11.59 -4.77
N ALA A 13 -35.26 -10.74 -5.51
CA ALA A 13 -35.14 -10.66 -6.96
C ALA A 13 -33.74 -10.20 -7.39
N ALA A 14 -33.20 -9.18 -6.73
CA ALA A 14 -31.84 -8.69 -6.99
C ALA A 14 -30.78 -9.77 -6.70
N ALA A 15 -30.91 -10.52 -5.60
CA ALA A 15 -30.01 -11.62 -5.26
C ALA A 15 -30.10 -12.80 -6.27
N ALA A 16 -31.30 -13.13 -6.72
CA ALA A 16 -31.52 -14.18 -7.72
C ALA A 16 -30.89 -13.78 -9.07
N ARG A 17 -31.10 -12.54 -9.49
CA ARG A 17 -30.53 -12.04 -10.74
C ARG A 17 -29.01 -11.94 -10.70
N LEU A 18 -28.44 -11.46 -9.59
CA LEU A 18 -26.99 -11.43 -9.39
C LEU A 18 -26.40 -12.86 -9.40
N ALA A 19 -27.08 -13.82 -8.79
CA ALA A 19 -26.69 -15.22 -8.78
C ALA A 19 -26.67 -15.82 -10.19
N GLU A 20 -27.66 -15.50 -11.02
CA GLU A 20 -27.73 -15.91 -12.41
C GLU A 20 -26.60 -15.33 -13.25
N ILE A 21 -26.32 -14.02 -13.11
CA ILE A 21 -25.23 -13.34 -13.83
C ILE A 21 -23.86 -13.94 -13.46
N LEU A 22 -23.68 -14.32 -12.20
CA LEU A 22 -22.40 -14.90 -11.69
C LEU A 22 -22.31 -16.41 -11.88
N GLY A 23 -23.39 -17.08 -12.26
CA GLY A 23 -23.44 -18.55 -12.33
C GLY A 23 -23.27 -19.24 -10.96
N VAL A 24 -23.62 -18.57 -9.86
CA VAL A 24 -23.48 -19.09 -8.48
C VAL A 24 -24.82 -19.10 -7.76
N ARG A 25 -24.94 -19.88 -6.70
CA ARG A 25 -26.17 -19.91 -5.89
C ARG A 25 -26.19 -18.74 -4.91
N SER A 26 -27.37 -18.11 -4.75
CA SER A 26 -27.62 -17.19 -3.67
C SER A 26 -27.91 -17.94 -2.37
N TYR A 27 -27.38 -17.46 -1.27
CA TYR A 27 -27.60 -18.02 0.07
C TYR A 27 -28.16 -16.95 1.01
N TYR A 28 -29.30 -17.23 1.63
CA TYR A 28 -29.89 -16.33 2.63
C TYR A 28 -29.32 -16.62 4.02
N THR A 29 -28.65 -15.63 4.61
CA THR A 29 -28.17 -15.69 6.00
C THR A 29 -29.31 -15.34 6.93
N ARG A 30 -29.79 -16.31 7.70
CA ARG A 30 -30.86 -16.12 8.68
C ARG A 30 -30.44 -15.06 9.75
N VAL A 31 -31.31 -14.87 10.76
CA VAL A 31 -31.04 -14.02 11.93
C VAL A 31 -29.63 -14.36 12.51
N PRO A 32 -28.80 -13.34 12.90
CA PRO A 32 -29.18 -11.93 13.07
C PRO A 32 -29.00 -11.05 11.80
N ARG A 33 -28.26 -11.49 10.77
CA ARG A 33 -27.85 -10.60 9.67
C ARG A 33 -28.94 -10.39 8.60
N CYS A 34 -29.78 -11.39 8.35
CA CYS A 34 -30.86 -11.36 7.35
C CYS A 34 -30.41 -10.84 5.96
N ALA A 35 -29.24 -11.22 5.50
CA ALA A 35 -28.62 -10.79 4.23
C ALA A 35 -28.63 -11.92 3.19
N TYR A 36 -28.52 -11.56 1.90
CA TYR A 36 -28.27 -12.52 0.83
C TYR A 36 -26.80 -12.51 0.44
N LYS A 37 -26.13 -13.66 0.51
CA LYS A 37 -24.75 -13.84 0.05
C LYS A 37 -24.77 -14.45 -1.35
N VAL A 38 -24.11 -13.78 -2.32
CA VAL A 38 -23.98 -14.21 -3.69
C VAL A 38 -22.53 -14.09 -4.12
N GLY A 39 -21.79 -15.20 -4.05
CA GLY A 39 -20.35 -15.20 -4.30
C GLY A 39 -19.60 -14.27 -3.33
N LYS A 40 -18.97 -13.23 -3.88
CA LYS A 40 -18.23 -12.21 -3.11
C LYS A 40 -19.09 -10.99 -2.70
N TYR A 41 -20.37 -10.98 -3.08
CA TYR A 41 -21.29 -9.89 -2.79
C TYR A 41 -22.24 -10.27 -1.66
N ILE A 42 -22.59 -9.29 -0.83
CA ILE A 42 -23.55 -9.45 0.26
C ILE A 42 -24.59 -8.34 0.12
N ILE A 43 -25.86 -8.72 -0.01
CA ILE A 43 -26.99 -7.80 -0.05
C ILE A 43 -27.57 -7.74 1.36
N GLU A 44 -27.35 -6.62 2.04
CA GLU A 44 -27.76 -6.41 3.42
C GLU A 44 -29.26 -6.14 3.56
N GLN A 45 -29.75 -6.10 4.80
CA GLN A 45 -31.17 -5.89 5.11
C GLN A 45 -31.67 -4.50 4.67
N ASP A 46 -30.82 -3.50 4.67
CA ASP A 46 -31.12 -2.12 4.26
C ASP A 46 -31.09 -1.90 2.74
N GLY A 47 -30.80 -2.95 1.97
CA GLY A 47 -30.66 -2.88 0.51
C GLY A 47 -29.28 -2.42 0.03
N SER A 48 -28.29 -2.32 0.89
CA SER A 48 -26.90 -2.10 0.46
C SER A 48 -26.27 -3.40 -0.05
N ILE A 49 -25.43 -3.31 -1.08
CA ILE A 49 -24.62 -4.40 -1.60
C ILE A 49 -23.17 -4.14 -1.19
N THR A 50 -22.65 -4.96 -0.30
CA THR A 50 -21.25 -4.87 0.17
C THR A 50 -20.38 -5.90 -0.52
N PHE A 51 -19.16 -5.50 -0.89
CA PHE A 51 -18.17 -6.37 -1.55
C PHE A 51 -16.75 -5.97 -1.19
N GLY A 52 -15.79 -6.89 -1.39
CA GLY A 52 -14.37 -6.65 -1.12
C GLY A 52 -13.68 -5.82 -2.20
N GLU A 53 -12.52 -5.28 -1.88
CA GLU A 53 -11.64 -4.64 -2.85
C GLU A 53 -11.19 -5.66 -3.91
N GLY A 54 -11.06 -5.22 -5.16
CA GLY A 54 -10.70 -6.11 -6.29
C GLY A 54 -11.83 -7.02 -6.78
N THR A 55 -13.08 -6.86 -6.30
CA THR A 55 -14.22 -7.62 -6.81
C THR A 55 -14.64 -7.08 -8.18
N ASP A 56 -14.94 -7.97 -9.13
CA ASP A 56 -15.41 -7.58 -10.47
C ASP A 56 -16.75 -6.84 -10.37
N LEU A 57 -16.85 -5.70 -11.01
CA LEU A 57 -18.03 -4.83 -10.96
C LEU A 57 -18.95 -5.01 -12.16
N GLN A 58 -18.56 -5.80 -13.16
CA GLN A 58 -19.38 -6.05 -14.34
C GLN A 58 -20.76 -6.63 -14.00
N PRO A 59 -20.91 -7.55 -13.03
CA PRO A 59 -22.21 -8.04 -12.62
C PRO A 59 -23.13 -6.94 -12.04
N LEU A 60 -22.57 -5.99 -11.30
CA LEU A 60 -23.33 -4.86 -10.73
C LEU A 60 -23.73 -3.84 -11.81
N ARG A 61 -22.89 -3.63 -12.84
CA ARG A 61 -23.23 -2.81 -14.01
C ARG A 61 -24.40 -3.38 -14.81
N LYS A 62 -24.48 -4.71 -14.94
CA LYS A 62 -25.63 -5.35 -15.56
C LYS A 62 -26.91 -5.17 -14.76
N LEU A 63 -26.84 -5.26 -13.43
CA LEU A 63 -27.97 -4.98 -12.55
C LEU A 63 -28.39 -3.51 -12.57
N GLU A 64 -27.45 -2.58 -12.73
CA GLU A 64 -27.73 -1.15 -12.93
C GLU A 64 -28.47 -0.91 -14.24
N ALA A 65 -28.04 -1.53 -15.35
CA ALA A 65 -28.70 -1.44 -16.65
C ALA A 65 -30.12 -2.03 -16.61
N GLU A 66 -30.38 -3.02 -15.76
CA GLU A 66 -31.69 -3.61 -15.52
C GLU A 66 -32.54 -2.82 -14.48
N GLY A 67 -32.03 -1.72 -13.94
CA GLY A 67 -32.72 -0.87 -12.96
C GLY A 67 -32.87 -1.48 -11.57
N LEU A 68 -32.15 -2.56 -11.27
CA LEU A 68 -32.17 -3.23 -9.96
C LEU A 68 -31.20 -2.61 -8.95
N VAL A 69 -30.19 -1.92 -9.43
CA VAL A 69 -29.19 -1.18 -8.64
C VAL A 69 -29.27 0.29 -9.00
N ALA A 70 -29.15 1.16 -8.01
CA ALA A 70 -29.11 2.61 -8.24
C ALA A 70 -27.87 2.96 -9.08
N PRO A 71 -27.94 3.98 -9.95
CA PRO A 71 -26.79 4.45 -10.71
C PRO A 71 -25.61 4.71 -9.77
N PHE A 72 -24.51 4.03 -10.00
CA PHE A 72 -23.33 4.20 -9.19
C PHE A 72 -22.13 4.58 -10.05
N THR A 73 -21.44 5.64 -9.66
CA THR A 73 -20.15 5.98 -10.20
C THR A 73 -19.12 5.43 -9.21
N ILE A 74 -18.53 4.28 -9.55
CA ILE A 74 -17.33 3.91 -8.86
C ILE A 74 -16.26 4.82 -9.44
N GLN A 75 -15.95 5.86 -8.71
CA GLN A 75 -14.68 6.51 -8.87
C GLN A 75 -13.66 5.39 -8.60
N ARG A 76 -13.03 4.88 -9.67
CA ARG A 76 -11.73 4.26 -9.49
C ARG A 76 -11.00 5.24 -8.57
N PRO A 77 -10.37 4.82 -7.48
CA PRO A 77 -9.54 5.75 -6.76
C PRO A 77 -8.51 6.27 -7.77
N GLN A 78 -8.80 7.40 -8.40
CA GLN A 78 -7.75 8.36 -8.63
C GLN A 78 -7.19 8.57 -7.22
N PRO A 79 -5.86 8.68 -7.04
CA PRO A 79 -5.36 9.17 -5.78
C PRO A 79 -6.05 10.52 -5.55
N ALA A 80 -7.21 10.46 -4.90
CA ALA A 80 -7.90 11.62 -4.39
C ALA A 80 -6.93 12.24 -3.39
N PRO A 81 -6.84 13.58 -3.33
CA PRO A 81 -6.25 14.20 -2.16
C PRO A 81 -6.99 13.60 -0.96
N GLU A 82 -6.27 12.83 -0.15
CA GLU A 82 -6.79 12.09 0.99
C GLU A 82 -7.58 13.02 1.87
N SER A 83 -8.91 12.87 1.85
CA SER A 83 -9.76 13.46 2.88
C SER A 83 -9.49 12.71 4.17
N PRO A 84 -9.09 13.39 5.26
CA PRO A 84 -8.52 12.75 6.44
C PRO A 84 -9.63 12.12 7.29
N ALA A 85 -9.86 10.83 7.13
CA ALA A 85 -10.52 10.03 8.14
C ALA A 85 -9.47 9.21 8.89
N SER A 86 -8.89 9.84 9.93
CA SER A 86 -8.33 9.25 11.16
C SER A 86 -7.32 8.09 11.05
N LYS A 87 -6.29 8.21 10.20
CA LYS A 87 -4.94 7.84 10.64
C LYS A 87 -4.33 9.09 11.30
N PRO A 88 -3.57 8.94 12.41
CA PRO A 88 -2.80 10.09 12.88
C PRO A 88 -2.01 10.63 11.69
N ALA A 89 -2.15 11.92 11.40
CA ALA A 89 -1.50 12.53 10.26
C ALA A 89 0.01 12.28 10.42
N GLU A 90 0.57 11.52 9.49
CA GLU A 90 1.99 11.20 9.48
C GLU A 90 2.71 12.27 8.69
N LEU A 91 3.78 12.80 9.28
CA LEU A 91 4.65 13.74 8.58
C LEU A 91 5.51 12.97 7.58
N THR A 92 5.41 13.37 6.33
CA THR A 92 6.11 12.77 5.21
C THR A 92 7.18 13.72 4.67
N VAL A 93 8.36 13.19 4.39
CA VAL A 93 9.42 13.89 3.66
C VAL A 93 9.54 13.25 2.28
N SER A 94 9.29 14.01 1.23
CA SER A 94 9.45 13.56 -0.16
C SER A 94 10.70 14.15 -0.79
N LEU A 95 11.40 13.32 -1.54
CA LEU A 95 12.57 13.69 -2.34
C LEU A 95 12.30 13.28 -3.80
N PRO A 96 12.77 14.05 -4.78
CA PRO A 96 12.68 13.63 -6.18
C PRO A 96 13.55 12.39 -6.41
N THR A 97 13.08 11.46 -7.21
CA THR A 97 13.88 10.30 -7.63
C THR A 97 15.04 10.71 -8.53
N THR A 98 14.90 11.75 -9.32
CA THR A 98 16.04 12.37 -10.05
C THR A 98 16.92 13.14 -9.05
N PRO A 99 18.25 12.93 -8.97
CA PRO A 99 19.13 12.28 -9.94
C PRO A 99 19.52 10.81 -9.62
N HIS A 100 18.70 10.06 -8.90
CA HIS A 100 19.04 8.69 -8.56
C HIS A 100 19.12 7.77 -9.77
N THR A 101 19.99 6.76 -9.66
CA THR A 101 20.04 5.57 -10.51
C THR A 101 19.59 4.35 -9.68
N GLY A 102 19.39 3.21 -10.29
CA GLY A 102 19.08 1.98 -9.54
C GLY A 102 20.14 1.67 -8.48
N ALA A 103 21.43 1.85 -8.81
CA ALA A 103 22.51 1.64 -7.87
C ALA A 103 22.48 2.60 -6.66
N THR A 104 22.16 3.87 -6.88
CA THR A 104 22.05 4.85 -5.77
C THR A 104 20.77 4.65 -4.94
N LEU A 105 19.69 4.19 -5.53
CA LEU A 105 18.48 3.79 -4.79
C LEU A 105 18.74 2.53 -3.95
N ARG A 106 19.47 1.53 -4.47
CA ARG A 106 19.96 0.40 -3.67
C ARG A 106 20.78 0.89 -2.47
N ASN A 107 21.70 1.85 -2.68
CA ASN A 107 22.47 2.42 -1.59
C ASN A 107 21.57 3.06 -0.53
N LEU A 108 20.50 3.75 -0.95
CA LEU A 108 19.53 4.35 -0.03
C LEU A 108 18.78 3.28 0.78
N ILE A 109 18.32 2.21 0.15
CA ILE A 109 17.69 1.06 0.83
C ILE A 109 18.65 0.47 1.87
N ASN A 110 19.92 0.24 1.52
CA ASN A 110 20.94 -0.27 2.42
C ASN A 110 21.24 0.69 3.59
N LEU A 111 21.18 2.01 3.37
CA LEU A 111 21.30 3.00 4.43
C LEU A 111 20.10 2.97 5.38
N VAL A 112 18.90 2.83 4.86
CA VAL A 112 17.68 2.68 5.67
C VAL A 112 17.79 1.41 6.50
N TYR A 113 18.11 0.26 5.89
CA TYR A 113 18.31 -1.02 6.58
C TYR A 113 19.30 -0.89 7.73
N THR A 114 20.49 -0.36 7.46
CA THR A 114 21.57 -0.23 8.44
C THR A 114 21.21 0.69 9.61
N ARG A 115 20.42 1.73 9.35
CA ARG A 115 20.08 2.77 10.34
C ARG A 115 18.70 2.63 10.95
N ALA A 116 17.86 1.70 10.47
CA ALA A 116 16.48 1.55 10.92
C ALA A 116 16.36 1.47 12.45
N GLY A 117 17.15 0.64 13.10
CA GLY A 117 17.13 0.50 14.56
C GLY A 117 17.47 1.79 15.31
N LEU A 118 18.48 2.55 14.84
CA LEU A 118 18.86 3.84 15.41
C LEU A 118 17.75 4.89 15.18
N LEU A 119 17.22 4.95 13.96
CA LEU A 119 16.16 5.88 13.57
C LEU A 119 14.89 5.66 14.38
N ASN A 120 14.45 4.40 14.47
CA ASN A 120 13.27 4.03 15.23
C ASN A 120 13.41 4.38 16.70
N LYS A 121 14.57 4.09 17.30
CA LYS A 121 14.84 4.43 18.71
C LYS A 121 14.96 5.93 18.96
N ALA A 122 15.64 6.68 18.08
CA ALA A 122 15.89 8.10 18.28
C ALA A 122 14.70 9.00 17.91
N LEU A 123 13.96 8.63 16.87
CA LEU A 123 12.90 9.45 16.28
C LEU A 123 11.50 8.89 16.50
N GLY A 124 11.37 7.64 16.96
CA GLY A 124 10.08 6.96 17.11
C GLY A 124 9.46 6.62 15.76
N THR A 125 10.30 6.35 14.76
CA THR A 125 9.88 5.94 13.41
C THR A 125 9.64 4.42 13.35
N ASP A 126 9.05 3.92 12.26
CA ASP A 126 8.86 2.48 12.01
C ASP A 126 9.53 2.08 10.69
N PHE A 127 10.81 2.42 10.54
CA PHE A 127 11.60 1.96 9.41
C PHE A 127 11.93 0.48 9.55
N TRP A 128 11.71 -0.25 8.49
CA TRP A 128 12.12 -1.63 8.40
C TRP A 128 12.38 -2.01 6.94
N VAL A 129 13.43 -2.76 6.71
CA VAL A 129 13.76 -3.34 5.41
C VAL A 129 14.09 -4.81 5.64
N ASP A 130 13.58 -5.67 4.78
CA ASP A 130 13.89 -7.10 4.84
C ASP A 130 15.34 -7.36 4.44
N ARG A 131 16.01 -8.27 5.19
CA ARG A 131 17.41 -8.64 4.91
C ARG A 131 17.56 -9.33 3.56
N GLY A 132 16.64 -10.24 3.23
CA GLY A 132 16.66 -10.97 1.96
C GLY A 132 16.53 -10.04 0.77
N LEU A 133 15.73 -8.96 0.90
CA LEU A 133 15.67 -7.93 -0.13
C LEU A 133 17.03 -7.25 -0.31
N THR A 134 17.74 -6.88 0.77
CA THR A 134 19.06 -6.25 0.64
C THR A 134 20.08 -7.18 0.00
N GLU A 135 19.97 -8.49 0.19
CA GLU A 135 20.78 -9.51 -0.45
C GLU A 135 20.42 -9.68 -1.93
N ALA A 136 19.12 -9.72 -2.26
CA ALA A 136 18.64 -9.83 -3.65
C ALA A 136 19.09 -8.63 -4.51
N LEU A 137 19.07 -7.42 -3.94
CA LEU A 137 19.50 -6.20 -4.62
C LEU A 137 21.04 -6.06 -4.77
N GLN A 138 21.84 -7.05 -4.35
CA GLN A 138 23.28 -7.05 -4.64
C GLN A 138 23.60 -7.37 -6.10
N ASP A 139 22.66 -7.97 -6.83
CA ASP A 139 22.79 -8.20 -8.26
C ASP A 139 22.74 -6.87 -9.01
N ASP A 140 23.79 -6.58 -9.78
CA ASP A 140 23.89 -5.34 -10.56
C ASP A 140 22.85 -5.29 -11.70
N ALA A 141 22.34 -6.43 -12.17
CA ALA A 141 21.26 -6.49 -13.15
C ALA A 141 19.95 -5.89 -12.59
N CYS A 142 19.64 -6.15 -11.32
CA CYS A 142 18.46 -5.60 -10.66
C CYS A 142 18.55 -4.08 -10.39
N THR A 143 19.75 -3.51 -10.49
CA THR A 143 20.03 -2.11 -10.14
C THR A 143 20.57 -1.29 -11.30
N ALA A 144 20.41 -1.81 -12.54
CA ALA A 144 20.89 -1.13 -13.75
C ALA A 144 20.16 0.20 -13.98
N THR A 145 18.86 0.22 -13.79
CA THR A 145 18.01 1.42 -13.89
C THR A 145 17.11 1.57 -12.67
N VAL A 146 16.45 2.72 -12.54
CA VAL A 146 15.44 2.94 -11.49
C VAL A 146 14.29 1.96 -11.64
N GLU A 147 13.80 1.77 -12.86
CA GLU A 147 12.70 0.85 -13.16
C GLU A 147 13.07 -0.59 -12.78
N SER A 148 14.27 -1.06 -13.20
CA SER A 148 14.74 -2.41 -12.87
C SER A 148 14.78 -2.66 -11.36
N LEU A 149 15.16 -1.66 -10.57
CA LEU A 149 15.18 -1.78 -9.11
C LEU A 149 13.77 -1.81 -8.54
N LEU A 150 12.87 -0.94 -9.01
CA LEU A 150 11.48 -0.91 -8.54
C LEU A 150 10.76 -2.22 -8.87
N ASP A 151 10.99 -2.78 -10.07
CA ASP A 151 10.46 -4.08 -10.48
C ASP A 151 11.02 -5.21 -9.60
N ALA A 152 12.33 -5.19 -9.31
CA ALA A 152 12.93 -6.18 -8.44
C ALA A 152 12.36 -6.15 -7.01
N VAL A 153 12.11 -4.96 -6.46
CA VAL A 153 11.43 -4.78 -5.18
C VAL A 153 10.01 -5.32 -5.24
N ALA A 154 9.24 -4.98 -6.29
CA ALA A 154 7.87 -5.43 -6.46
C ALA A 154 7.77 -6.96 -6.57
N VAL A 155 8.63 -7.58 -7.38
CA VAL A 155 8.71 -9.05 -7.51
C VAL A 155 9.07 -9.71 -6.19
N TYR A 156 10.02 -9.13 -5.45
CA TYR A 156 10.38 -9.64 -4.13
C TYR A 156 9.20 -9.58 -3.15
N GLU A 157 8.48 -8.45 -3.11
CA GLU A 157 7.31 -8.26 -2.24
C GLU A 157 6.12 -9.15 -2.63
N GLU A 158 5.96 -9.50 -3.90
CA GLU A 158 4.93 -10.44 -4.35
C GLU A 158 5.14 -11.84 -3.77
N VAL A 159 6.40 -12.27 -3.66
CA VAL A 159 6.77 -13.61 -3.17
C VAL A 159 6.85 -13.66 -1.64
N HIS A 160 7.46 -12.65 -1.02
CA HIS A 160 7.81 -12.65 0.39
C HIS A 160 6.94 -11.75 1.27
N GLY A 161 6.01 -11.00 0.67
CA GLY A 161 5.23 -9.97 1.33
C GLY A 161 6.00 -8.65 1.44
N LYS A 162 5.44 -7.69 2.17
CA LYS A 162 5.98 -6.33 2.25
C LYS A 162 7.40 -6.33 2.79
N ALA A 163 8.35 -5.86 2.01
CA ALA A 163 9.79 -5.90 2.31
C ALA A 163 10.37 -4.55 2.79
N ILE A 164 9.66 -3.44 2.59
CA ILE A 164 10.08 -2.11 3.04
C ILE A 164 8.94 -1.43 3.79
N ARG A 165 9.21 -0.87 4.98
CA ARG A 165 8.29 -0.01 5.73
C ARG A 165 8.90 1.34 6.00
N GLY A 166 8.06 2.38 6.00
CA GLY A 166 8.46 3.76 6.24
C GLY A 166 9.08 4.47 5.03
N VAL A 167 9.37 3.76 3.95
CA VAL A 167 9.86 4.34 2.69
C VAL A 167 9.03 3.79 1.54
N THR A 168 8.59 4.66 0.65
CA THR A 168 7.95 4.31 -0.62
C THR A 168 8.73 4.95 -1.75
N MET A 169 9.00 4.20 -2.80
CA MET A 169 9.75 4.67 -3.97
C MET A 169 8.89 4.52 -5.22
N THR A 170 8.85 5.57 -6.01
CA THR A 170 8.22 5.60 -7.33
C THR A 170 9.21 6.16 -8.35
N PRO A 171 8.93 6.08 -9.66
CA PRO A 171 9.80 6.71 -10.66
C PRO A 171 9.99 8.23 -10.47
N GLU A 172 9.03 8.91 -9.82
CA GLU A 172 9.01 10.36 -9.63
C GLU A 172 9.55 10.81 -8.29
N GLU A 173 9.23 10.06 -7.21
CA GLU A 173 9.54 10.48 -5.85
C GLU A 173 9.92 9.33 -4.91
N ILE A 174 10.72 9.68 -3.90
CA ILE A 174 11.04 8.84 -2.75
C ILE A 174 10.39 9.47 -1.53
N ARG A 175 9.48 8.77 -0.90
CA ARG A 175 8.70 9.26 0.24
C ARG A 175 9.07 8.55 1.52
N PHE A 176 9.43 9.30 2.54
CA PHE A 176 9.68 8.82 3.90
C PHE A 176 8.50 9.23 4.78
N SER A 177 7.71 8.27 5.25
CA SER A 177 6.47 8.51 5.99
C SER A 177 6.51 7.80 7.34
N THR A 178 6.93 8.49 8.40
CA THR A 178 7.13 7.79 9.68
C THR A 178 7.05 8.64 10.94
N LEU A 179 6.92 9.95 10.86
CA LEU A 179 6.75 10.78 12.05
C LEU A 179 5.26 11.06 12.31
N PRO A 180 4.76 10.83 13.53
CA PRO A 180 3.43 11.26 13.89
C PRO A 180 3.36 12.80 13.86
N GLU A 181 2.19 13.35 13.53
CA GLU A 181 1.97 14.82 13.50
C GLU A 181 2.31 15.50 14.85
N SER A 182 2.18 14.74 15.94
CA SER A 182 2.57 15.20 17.29
C SER A 182 4.08 15.34 17.49
N ALA A 183 4.90 14.94 16.51
CA ALA A 183 6.35 15.11 16.59
C ALA A 183 6.70 16.59 16.57
N GLY A 184 7.32 17.07 17.64
CA GLY A 184 7.70 18.48 17.78
C GLY A 184 8.69 18.95 16.70
N ARG A 185 8.73 20.26 16.41
CA ARG A 185 9.59 20.87 15.37
C ARG A 185 11.04 20.41 15.39
N LYS A 186 11.62 20.14 16.56
CA LYS A 186 12.99 19.64 16.69
C LYS A 186 13.18 18.25 16.08
N ARG A 187 12.21 17.33 16.30
CA ARG A 187 12.23 15.99 15.70
C ARG A 187 12.05 16.06 14.19
N LEU A 188 11.10 16.87 13.73
CA LEU A 188 10.87 17.06 12.29
C LEU A 188 12.13 17.58 11.60
N ARG A 189 12.77 18.61 12.15
CA ARG A 189 14.03 19.13 11.61
C ARG A 189 15.12 18.08 11.58
N ALA A 190 15.32 17.36 12.68
CA ALA A 190 16.32 16.29 12.75
C ALA A 190 16.04 15.18 11.74
N PHE A 191 14.77 14.81 11.55
CA PHE A 191 14.33 13.83 10.57
C PHE A 191 14.64 14.30 9.15
N THR A 192 14.25 15.52 8.78
CA THR A 192 14.52 16.11 7.46
C THR A 192 16.02 16.19 7.15
N GLU A 193 16.82 16.68 8.12
CA GLU A 193 18.28 16.75 7.96
C GLU A 193 18.90 15.36 7.79
N LEU A 194 18.39 14.36 8.51
CA LEU A 194 18.88 12.99 8.40
C LEU A 194 18.53 12.34 7.06
N VAL A 195 17.28 12.49 6.60
CA VAL A 195 16.84 12.02 5.29
C VAL A 195 17.69 12.66 4.19
N ALA A 196 17.91 13.98 4.26
CA ALA A 196 18.77 14.70 3.30
C ALA A 196 20.21 14.15 3.28
N ARG A 197 20.80 13.91 4.47
CA ARG A 197 22.15 13.31 4.56
C ARG A 197 22.22 11.89 4.05
N MET A 198 21.19 11.06 4.31
CA MET A 198 21.13 9.69 3.78
C MET A 198 21.02 9.73 2.26
N ASN A 199 20.21 10.62 1.72
CA ASN A 199 20.06 10.84 0.29
C ASN A 199 21.39 11.24 -0.37
N GLN A 200 22.06 12.24 0.18
CA GLN A 200 23.37 12.69 -0.30
C GLN A 200 24.41 11.56 -0.24
N GLN A 201 24.46 10.83 0.87
CA GLN A 201 25.38 9.70 1.03
C GLN A 201 25.07 8.58 0.00
N ALA A 202 23.81 8.30 -0.31
CA ALA A 202 23.41 7.32 -1.30
C ALA A 202 23.86 7.70 -2.71
N LEU A 203 23.82 9.00 -3.04
CA LEU A 203 24.27 9.53 -4.34
C LEU A 203 25.80 9.58 -4.49
N GLU A 204 26.52 9.90 -3.41
CA GLU A 204 27.98 10.10 -3.46
C GLU A 204 28.75 8.78 -3.37
N GLN A 205 28.19 7.74 -2.76
CA GLN A 205 28.89 6.49 -2.55
C GLN A 205 28.63 5.49 -3.68
N ASN A 206 29.71 4.94 -4.27
CA ASN A 206 29.61 3.92 -5.30
C ASN A 206 28.86 2.66 -4.82
N ARG A 207 29.07 2.25 -3.56
CA ARG A 207 28.38 1.11 -2.97
C ARG A 207 28.27 1.24 -1.45
N VAL A 208 27.06 1.24 -0.93
CA VAL A 208 26.78 1.13 0.50
C VAL A 208 26.50 -0.33 0.85
N ARG A 209 27.20 -0.88 1.84
CA ARG A 209 26.94 -2.24 2.34
C ARG A 209 25.79 -2.22 3.34
N ALA A 210 24.88 -3.17 3.22
CA ALA A 210 23.86 -3.43 4.25
C ALA A 210 24.53 -4.13 5.44
N LYS A 211 24.73 -3.38 6.53
CA LYS A 211 25.25 -3.92 7.80
C LYS A 211 24.35 -3.44 8.92
N THR A 212 24.03 -4.32 9.86
CA THR A 212 23.37 -3.95 11.11
C THR A 212 24.37 -4.00 12.27
N VAL A 213 24.12 -3.25 13.32
CA VAL A 213 24.94 -3.24 14.54
C VAL A 213 24.97 -4.63 15.21
N ASN A 214 23.95 -5.46 14.97
CA ASN A 214 23.87 -6.82 15.52
C ASN A 214 24.74 -7.82 14.79
N ASP A 215 25.14 -7.56 13.53
CA ASP A 215 26.05 -8.46 12.78
C ASP A 215 27.47 -8.48 13.36
N GLU A 216 27.82 -7.52 14.22
CA GLU A 216 29.15 -7.45 14.89
C GLU A 216 29.20 -8.24 16.21
N ASN A 217 28.06 -8.61 16.80
CA ASN A 217 27.97 -9.34 18.07
C ASN A 217 27.72 -10.84 17.90
N GLU A 218 27.60 -11.35 16.67
CA GLU A 218 27.47 -12.79 16.37
C GLU A 218 28.77 -13.48 15.99
N LYS A 219 29.91 -12.88 16.32
CA LYS A 219 31.26 -13.53 16.14
C LYS A 219 31.82 -13.90 17.50
#